data_8e0cce6d5e60ca536ff066eaf97ddc6b
#
_entry.id   8e0cce6d5e60ca536ff066eaf97ddc6b
#
_cell.length_a   1.000
_cell.length_b   1.000
_cell.length_c   1.000
_cell.angle_alpha   90.00
_cell.angle_beta   90.00
_cell.angle_gamma   90.00
#
_symmetry.space_group_name_H-M   'P 1'
#
loop_
_entity.id
_entity.type
_entity.pdbx_description
1 polymer ?
#
loop_
_entity_poly.entity_id
_entity_poly.type
_entity_poly.pdbx_seq_one_letter_code
_entity_poly.pdbx_strand_id
1 'polypeptide(L)'
;SARVSEEELARSKIIHPEMDDERVLNAFRELRTKVIQKSKNGNGLIMVTGIGLGDGASFVAQNLAASFAFDESKTALLLDCNLKNPQIYAKGAPVTRLGLTDYLESDDVAVEKIIHRIGIDRFRLIPSGAKCEVPAEYFTSPKMNNLLAQLKQRPKGFHPQNALLWG
;
A
#
# COMPACT_ATOMS: atom_id res chain seq x y z
N SER A 1 -14.01 7.48 8.93
CA SER A 1 -12.78 8.27 9.04
C SER A 1 -12.93 9.49 8.15
N ALA A 2 -12.56 10.68 8.67
CA ALA A 2 -12.54 11.90 7.88
C ALA A 2 -11.66 11.74 6.64
N ARG A 3 -12.01 12.40 5.53
CA ARG A 3 -11.16 12.47 4.35
C ARG A 3 -9.91 13.28 4.69
N VAL A 4 -8.77 12.86 4.17
CA VAL A 4 -7.51 13.62 4.25
C VAL A 4 -7.64 14.87 3.39
N SER A 5 -7.24 16.04 3.91
CA SER A 5 -7.24 17.29 3.14
C SER A 5 -6.12 17.30 2.09
N GLU A 6 -6.28 18.12 1.05
CA GLU A 6 -5.24 18.32 0.03
C GLU A 6 -3.93 18.83 0.63
N GLU A 7 -4.00 19.70 1.64
CA GLU A 7 -2.82 20.17 2.38
C GLU A 7 -2.07 19.02 3.09
N GLU A 8 -2.80 18.08 3.67
CA GLU A 8 -2.20 16.91 4.32
C GLU A 8 -1.58 15.96 3.28
N LEU A 9 -2.21 15.77 2.11
CA LEU A 9 -1.65 15.01 1.00
C LEU A 9 -0.36 15.66 0.49
N ALA A 10 -0.37 16.97 0.28
CA ALA A 10 0.82 17.73 -0.15
C ALA A 10 1.97 17.62 0.86
N ARG A 11 1.70 17.81 2.17
CA ARG A 11 2.70 17.61 3.23
C ARG A 11 3.26 16.20 3.27
N SER A 12 2.46 15.21 2.90
CA SER A 12 2.85 13.80 2.86
C SER A 12 3.49 13.41 1.53
N LYS A 13 3.63 14.35 0.59
CA LYS A 13 4.13 14.13 -0.77
C LYS A 13 3.32 13.07 -1.52
N ILE A 14 2.01 13.03 -1.29
CA ILE A 14 1.07 12.17 -1.99
C ILE A 14 0.41 13.00 -3.08
N ILE A 15 0.42 12.50 -4.32
CA ILE A 15 -0.26 13.13 -5.45
C ILE A 15 -1.77 13.23 -5.17
N HIS A 16 -2.40 14.26 -5.69
CA HIS A 16 -3.85 14.42 -5.70
C HIS A 16 -4.29 15.16 -6.97
N PRO A 17 -5.57 15.02 -7.41
CA PRO A 17 -6.02 15.54 -8.69
C PRO A 17 -5.87 17.05 -8.86
N GLU A 18 -5.94 17.79 -7.75
CA GLU A 18 -5.90 19.27 -7.72
C GLU A 18 -4.48 19.84 -7.47
N MET A 19 -3.43 19.00 -7.53
CA MET A 19 -2.08 19.47 -7.31
C MET A 19 -1.56 20.34 -8.47
N ASP A 20 -0.76 21.36 -8.15
CA ASP A 20 -0.20 22.28 -9.14
C ASP A 20 0.85 21.63 -10.07
N ASP A 21 1.59 20.64 -9.58
CA ASP A 21 2.60 19.95 -10.40
C ASP A 21 2.00 18.85 -11.25
N GLU A 22 1.41 19.24 -12.37
CA GLU A 22 0.83 18.33 -13.33
C GLU A 22 1.85 17.33 -13.93
N ARG A 23 3.14 17.66 -13.95
CA ARG A 23 4.16 16.76 -14.48
C ARG A 23 4.31 15.51 -13.63
N VAL A 24 4.35 15.69 -12.30
CA VAL A 24 4.41 14.56 -11.37
C VAL A 24 3.13 13.75 -11.44
N LEU A 25 1.97 14.41 -11.44
CA LEU A 25 0.68 13.75 -11.54
C LEU A 25 0.58 12.90 -12.82
N ASN A 26 0.98 13.46 -13.96
CA ASN A 26 0.94 12.77 -15.25
C ASN A 26 1.96 11.64 -15.33
N ALA A 27 3.14 11.77 -14.72
CA ALA A 27 4.11 10.69 -14.64
C ALA A 27 3.55 9.45 -13.91
N PHE A 28 2.83 9.64 -12.80
CA PHE A 28 2.20 8.53 -12.10
C PHE A 28 0.98 7.97 -12.84
N ARG A 29 0.22 8.80 -13.55
CA ARG A 29 -0.86 8.34 -14.44
C ARG A 29 -0.33 7.47 -15.59
N GLU A 30 0.78 7.89 -16.20
CA GLU A 30 1.46 7.12 -17.25
C GLU A 30 2.01 5.80 -16.71
N LEU A 31 2.69 5.83 -15.55
CA LEU A 31 3.19 4.62 -14.90
C LEU A 31 2.05 3.64 -14.60
N ARG A 32 0.94 4.13 -14.04
CA ARG A 32 -0.26 3.33 -13.81
C ARG A 32 -0.76 2.68 -15.10
N THR A 33 -0.86 3.44 -16.18
CA THR A 33 -1.31 2.92 -17.48
C THR A 33 -0.40 1.80 -17.99
N LYS A 34 0.92 1.98 -17.90
CA LYS A 34 1.89 0.95 -18.29
C LYS A 34 1.76 -0.32 -17.44
N VAL A 35 1.53 -0.16 -16.15
CA VAL A 35 1.31 -1.29 -15.22
C VAL A 35 0.03 -2.05 -15.60
N ILE A 36 -1.07 -1.34 -15.85
CA ILE A 36 -2.34 -1.95 -16.28
C ILE A 36 -2.17 -2.73 -17.59
N GLN A 37 -1.47 -2.17 -18.55
CA GLN A 37 -1.22 -2.83 -19.85
C GLN A 37 -0.40 -4.12 -19.71
N LYS A 38 0.50 -4.17 -18.73
CA LYS A 38 1.32 -5.37 -18.45
C LYS A 38 0.61 -6.39 -17.56
N SER A 39 -0.40 -5.99 -16.81
CA SER A 39 -1.15 -6.89 -15.95
C SER A 39 -2.23 -7.63 -16.74
N LYS A 40 -2.26 -8.96 -16.59
CA LYS A 40 -3.35 -9.76 -17.16
C LYS A 40 -4.65 -9.41 -16.41
N ASN A 41 -5.69 -8.99 -17.14
CA ASN A 41 -7.02 -8.66 -16.61
C ASN A 41 -7.13 -7.36 -15.77
N GLY A 42 -6.15 -6.47 -15.83
CA GLY A 42 -6.21 -5.19 -15.12
C GLY A 42 -6.13 -5.27 -13.58
N ASN A 43 -5.99 -6.48 -13.03
CA ASN A 43 -5.82 -6.74 -11.61
C ASN A 43 -4.42 -7.34 -11.38
N GLY A 44 -3.68 -6.88 -10.40
CA GLY A 44 -2.33 -7.36 -10.21
C GLY A 44 -1.79 -7.17 -8.81
N LEU A 45 -0.83 -8.04 -8.49
CA LEU A 45 0.09 -7.87 -7.40
C LEU A 45 1.36 -7.23 -7.97
N ILE A 46 1.71 -6.04 -7.49
CA ILE A 46 2.84 -5.26 -7.99
C ILE A 46 3.82 -5.13 -6.84
N MET A 47 5.06 -5.56 -7.07
CA MET A 47 6.13 -5.33 -6.11
C MET A 47 6.93 -4.09 -6.52
N VAL A 48 7.07 -3.16 -5.58
CA VAL A 48 7.94 -1.99 -5.71
C VAL A 48 9.10 -2.19 -4.75
N THR A 49 10.31 -2.23 -5.27
CA THR A 49 11.53 -2.40 -4.47
C THR A 49 12.58 -1.38 -4.89
N GLY A 50 13.38 -0.96 -3.91
CA GLY A 50 14.53 -0.11 -4.15
C GLY A 50 15.78 -0.89 -4.53
N ILE A 51 16.73 -0.18 -5.13
CA ILE A 51 18.08 -0.68 -5.40
C ILE A 51 19.10 -0.17 -4.38
N GLY A 52 18.69 0.77 -3.52
CA GLY A 52 19.55 1.33 -2.48
C GLY A 52 18.76 2.13 -1.45
N LEU A 53 19.44 2.52 -0.38
CA LEU A 53 18.83 3.35 0.67
C LEU A 53 18.52 4.76 0.12
N GLY A 54 17.31 5.23 0.36
CA GLY A 54 16.89 6.58 -0.02
C GLY A 54 16.59 6.78 -1.49
N ASP A 55 16.44 5.71 -2.28
CA ASP A 55 16.15 5.76 -3.71
C ASP A 55 14.71 6.16 -4.08
N GLY A 56 13.87 6.39 -3.08
CA GLY A 56 12.50 6.84 -3.27
C GLY A 56 11.47 5.74 -3.52
N ALA A 57 11.79 4.47 -3.29
CA ALA A 57 10.85 3.37 -3.52
C ALA A 57 9.53 3.53 -2.76
N SER A 58 9.57 3.99 -1.50
CA SER A 58 8.34 4.27 -0.72
C SER A 58 7.51 5.40 -1.33
N PHE A 59 8.16 6.46 -1.83
CA PHE A 59 7.49 7.54 -2.54
C PHE A 59 6.80 7.03 -3.80
N VAL A 60 7.47 6.20 -4.59
CA VAL A 60 6.91 5.60 -5.82
C VAL A 60 5.74 4.69 -5.47
N ALA A 61 5.88 3.81 -4.49
CA ALA A 61 4.84 2.88 -4.08
C ALA A 61 3.57 3.59 -3.61
N GLN A 62 3.71 4.58 -2.73
CA GLN A 62 2.57 5.36 -2.22
C GLN A 62 1.86 6.13 -3.33
N ASN A 63 2.61 6.79 -4.20
CA ASN A 63 2.03 7.61 -5.26
C ASN A 63 1.44 6.77 -6.39
N LEU A 64 2.02 5.62 -6.68
CA LEU A 64 1.40 4.67 -7.61
C LEU A 64 0.07 4.15 -7.04
N ALA A 65 0.01 3.78 -5.76
CA ALA A 65 -1.22 3.39 -5.09
C ALA A 65 -2.27 4.52 -5.11
N ALA A 66 -1.86 5.75 -4.81
CA ALA A 66 -2.72 6.93 -4.88
C ALA A 66 -3.26 7.15 -6.31
N SER A 67 -2.42 7.00 -7.34
CA SER A 67 -2.84 7.14 -8.73
C SER A 67 -3.91 6.12 -9.14
N PHE A 68 -3.87 4.90 -8.60
CA PHE A 68 -4.94 3.93 -8.78
C PHE A 68 -6.19 4.32 -8.00
N ALA A 69 -6.06 4.80 -6.77
CA ALA A 69 -7.19 5.14 -5.92
C ALA A 69 -7.97 6.38 -6.40
N PHE A 70 -7.31 7.30 -7.08
CA PHE A 70 -7.96 8.46 -7.70
C PHE A 70 -8.64 8.13 -9.04
N ASP A 71 -8.41 6.96 -9.60
CA ASP A 71 -9.24 6.42 -10.69
C ASP A 71 -10.51 5.81 -10.08
N GLU A 72 -11.67 6.36 -10.41
CA GLU A 72 -12.96 5.96 -9.82
C GLU A 72 -13.31 4.47 -10.05
N SER A 73 -12.74 3.88 -11.10
CA SER A 73 -12.93 2.47 -11.43
C SER A 73 -11.99 1.52 -10.69
N LYS A 74 -11.04 2.04 -9.89
CA LYS A 74 -9.96 1.26 -9.28
C LYS A 74 -9.94 1.39 -7.76
N THR A 75 -9.39 0.38 -7.13
CA THR A 75 -9.04 0.39 -5.71
C THR A 75 -7.58 -0.04 -5.54
N ALA A 76 -6.91 0.48 -4.54
CA ALA A 76 -5.52 0.15 -4.24
C ALA A 76 -5.36 -0.29 -2.80
N LEU A 77 -4.54 -1.32 -2.60
CA LEU A 77 -4.05 -1.74 -1.30
C LEU A 77 -2.53 -1.66 -1.32
N LEU A 78 -1.97 -0.87 -0.44
CA LEU A 78 -0.53 -0.81 -0.21
C LEU A 78 -0.18 -1.70 0.98
N LEU A 79 0.76 -2.62 0.80
CA LEU A 79 1.29 -3.48 1.84
C LEU A 79 2.74 -3.07 2.11
N ASP A 80 3.01 -2.56 3.32
CA ASP A 80 4.36 -2.21 3.75
C ASP A 80 5.09 -3.47 4.20
N CYS A 81 6.01 -3.94 3.36
CA CYS A 81 6.89 -5.07 3.62
C CYS A 81 8.27 -4.66 4.14
N ASN A 82 8.53 -3.38 4.37
CA ASN A 82 9.79 -2.92 4.94
C ASN A 82 9.82 -3.09 6.46
N LEU A 83 9.89 -4.35 6.91
CA LEU A 83 9.81 -4.70 8.32
C LEU A 83 11.03 -4.26 9.15
N LYS A 84 12.17 -4.02 8.51
CA LYS A 84 13.39 -3.52 9.19
C LYS A 84 13.30 -2.02 9.50
N ASN A 85 12.80 -1.25 8.55
CA ASN A 85 12.70 0.20 8.66
C ASN A 85 11.33 0.66 8.16
N PRO A 86 10.27 0.47 8.95
CA PRO A 86 8.93 0.91 8.59
C PRO A 86 8.90 2.38 8.21
N GLN A 87 8.50 2.71 6.99
CA GLN A 87 8.51 4.08 6.45
C GLN A 87 7.11 4.61 6.16
N ILE A 88 6.16 3.70 5.91
CA ILE A 88 4.81 4.07 5.55
C ILE A 88 3.96 4.19 6.80
N TYR A 89 4.11 5.31 7.47
CA TYR A 89 3.17 5.73 8.49
C TYR A 89 2.11 6.59 7.81
N ALA A 90 0.87 6.15 7.82
CA ALA A 90 -0.24 7.09 7.58
C ALA A 90 -0.13 8.17 8.66
N LYS A 91 0.37 9.37 8.30
CA LYS A 91 0.46 10.50 9.23
C LYS A 91 -0.94 10.74 9.80
N GLY A 92 -1.07 10.79 11.12
CA GLY A 92 -2.34 10.85 11.82
C GLY A 92 -2.96 9.49 12.17
N ALA A 93 -2.36 8.36 11.78
CA ALA A 93 -2.75 7.06 12.30
C ALA A 93 -2.16 6.86 13.70
N PRO A 94 -2.94 6.41 14.68
CA PRO A 94 -2.38 6.05 15.97
C PRO A 94 -1.32 4.96 15.79
N VAL A 95 -0.20 5.08 16.52
CA VAL A 95 0.95 4.14 16.52
C VAL A 95 0.55 2.70 16.89
N THR A 96 -0.66 2.50 17.34
CA THR A 96 -1.24 1.23 17.85
C THR A 96 -2.01 0.42 16.79
N ARG A 97 -1.88 0.73 15.51
CA ARG A 97 -2.57 -0.07 14.48
C ARG A 97 -1.85 -1.39 14.24
N LEU A 98 -2.63 -2.47 14.27
CA LEU A 98 -2.15 -3.79 13.85
C LEU A 98 -1.66 -3.74 12.40
N GLY A 99 -0.56 -4.42 12.13
CA GLY A 99 0.06 -4.48 10.82
C GLY A 99 0.45 -5.90 10.40
N LEU A 100 1.33 -5.97 9.42
CA LEU A 100 1.76 -7.25 8.84
C LEU A 100 2.40 -8.18 9.86
N THR A 101 3.30 -7.67 10.72
CA THR A 101 3.96 -8.51 11.75
C THR A 101 2.95 -9.07 12.75
N ASP A 102 1.96 -8.27 13.17
CA ASP A 102 0.91 -8.74 14.09
C ASP A 102 0.13 -9.92 13.50
N TYR A 103 -0.20 -9.84 12.22
CA TYR A 103 -0.86 -10.94 11.51
C TYR A 103 0.05 -12.16 11.39
N LEU A 104 1.32 -11.98 11.07
CA LEU A 104 2.26 -13.09 10.88
C LEU A 104 2.61 -13.81 12.17
N GLU A 105 2.57 -13.12 13.31
CA GLU A 105 2.92 -13.66 14.63
C GLU A 105 1.74 -14.30 15.39
N SER A 106 0.49 -13.91 15.08
CA SER A 106 -0.68 -14.36 15.84
C SER A 106 -1.75 -14.98 14.96
N ASP A 107 -2.25 -16.15 15.34
CA ASP A 107 -3.38 -16.80 14.64
C ASP A 107 -4.73 -16.14 14.93
N ASP A 108 -4.81 -15.32 15.96
CA ASP A 108 -6.03 -14.61 16.36
C ASP A 108 -6.26 -13.30 15.59
N VAL A 109 -5.28 -12.87 14.79
CA VAL A 109 -5.38 -11.64 14.00
C VAL A 109 -5.89 -11.95 12.60
N ALA A 110 -7.15 -11.60 12.32
CA ALA A 110 -7.73 -11.71 10.99
C ALA A 110 -7.18 -10.64 10.03
N VAL A 111 -7.15 -10.95 8.72
CA VAL A 111 -6.64 -10.04 7.67
C VAL A 111 -7.36 -8.69 7.69
N GLU A 112 -8.67 -8.69 7.94
CA GLU A 112 -9.49 -7.48 7.98
C GLU A 112 -9.05 -6.49 9.09
N LYS A 113 -8.44 -6.99 10.16
CA LYS A 113 -7.96 -6.16 11.28
C LYS A 113 -6.70 -5.36 10.95
N ILE A 114 -5.92 -5.82 9.98
CA ILE A 114 -4.68 -5.15 9.56
C ILE A 114 -4.87 -4.25 8.33
N ILE A 115 -6.05 -4.27 7.68
CA ILE A 115 -6.37 -3.40 6.54
C ILE A 115 -6.96 -2.10 7.05
N HIS A 116 -6.27 -0.98 6.85
CA HIS A 116 -6.67 0.32 7.37
C HIS A 116 -7.08 1.29 6.27
N ARG A 117 -8.07 2.13 6.61
CA ARG A 117 -8.40 3.32 5.83
C ARG A 117 -7.41 4.43 6.21
N ILE A 118 -6.92 5.15 5.21
CA ILE A 118 -5.97 6.26 5.40
C ILE A 118 -6.54 7.63 4.99
N GLY A 119 -7.87 7.71 4.83
CA GLY A 119 -8.55 8.96 4.50
C GLY A 119 -8.63 9.28 3.01
N ILE A 120 -8.02 8.48 2.15
CA ILE A 120 -8.21 8.54 0.70
C ILE A 120 -9.20 7.45 0.32
N ASP A 121 -10.27 7.83 -0.40
CA ASP A 121 -11.25 6.86 -0.87
C ASP A 121 -10.58 5.82 -1.76
N ARG A 122 -11.01 4.55 -1.64
CA ARG A 122 -10.47 3.43 -2.44
C ARG A 122 -8.97 3.13 -2.25
N PHE A 123 -8.31 3.79 -1.28
CA PHE A 123 -6.95 3.46 -0.86
C PHE A 123 -6.95 2.84 0.53
N ARG A 124 -6.30 1.68 0.65
CA ARG A 124 -6.11 0.98 1.92
C ARG A 124 -4.63 0.71 2.14
N LEU A 125 -4.27 0.60 3.40
CA LEU A 125 -2.91 0.33 3.85
C LEU A 125 -2.91 -0.85 4.82
N ILE A 126 -1.97 -1.77 4.60
CA ILE A 126 -1.50 -2.70 5.63
C ILE A 126 -0.11 -2.18 6.04
N PRO A 127 0.03 -1.59 7.23
CA PRO A 127 1.34 -1.16 7.71
C PRO A 127 2.20 -2.37 8.06
N SER A 128 3.50 -2.17 8.17
CA SER A 128 4.45 -3.21 8.58
C SER A 128 4.16 -3.80 9.96
N GLY A 129 3.60 -3.02 10.88
CA GLY A 129 3.48 -3.39 12.30
C GLY A 129 4.77 -3.13 13.06
N ALA A 130 5.11 -3.99 14.01
CA ALA A 130 6.33 -3.89 14.79
C ALA A 130 7.58 -4.12 13.92
N LYS A 131 8.69 -3.46 14.30
CA LYS A 131 9.98 -3.66 13.64
C LYS A 131 10.44 -5.11 13.81
N CYS A 132 10.91 -5.72 12.73
CA CYS A 132 11.45 -7.07 12.73
C CYS A 132 12.90 -7.07 12.28
N GLU A 133 13.78 -7.75 13.02
CA GLU A 133 15.20 -7.84 12.68
C GLU A 133 15.52 -8.92 11.64
N VAL A 134 14.69 -9.96 11.54
CA VAL A 134 14.87 -11.10 10.61
C VAL A 134 13.65 -11.30 9.71
N PRO A 135 13.39 -10.38 8.77
CA PRO A 135 12.18 -10.42 7.94
C PRO A 135 12.08 -11.66 7.02
N ALA A 136 13.20 -12.28 6.67
CA ALA A 136 13.22 -13.41 5.75
C ALA A 136 12.36 -14.58 6.22
N GLU A 137 12.31 -14.85 7.52
CA GLU A 137 11.50 -15.91 8.11
C GLU A 137 10.00 -15.65 7.90
N TYR A 138 9.56 -14.40 8.02
CA TYR A 138 8.18 -14.01 7.79
C TYR A 138 7.79 -14.16 6.31
N PHE A 139 8.64 -13.71 5.39
CA PHE A 139 8.33 -13.74 3.96
C PHE A 139 8.29 -15.16 3.38
N THR A 140 9.00 -16.10 3.99
CA THR A 140 8.97 -17.51 3.59
C THR A 140 7.90 -18.34 4.33
N SER A 141 7.16 -17.73 5.24
CA SER A 141 6.17 -18.41 6.05
C SER A 141 4.93 -18.82 5.26
N PRO A 142 4.28 -19.97 5.61
CA PRO A 142 2.98 -20.33 5.04
C PRO A 142 1.92 -19.25 5.26
N LYS A 143 2.02 -18.49 6.35
CA LYS A 143 1.10 -17.44 6.73
C LYS A 143 1.17 -16.24 5.78
N MET A 144 2.37 -15.87 5.32
CA MET A 144 2.54 -14.86 4.28
C MET A 144 1.92 -15.30 2.95
N ASN A 145 2.12 -16.56 2.56
CA ASN A 145 1.49 -17.12 1.37
C ASN A 145 -0.04 -17.09 1.47
N ASN A 146 -0.59 -17.43 2.63
CA ASN A 146 -2.04 -17.34 2.88
C ASN A 146 -2.55 -15.90 2.79
N LEU A 147 -1.84 -14.93 3.35
CA LEU A 147 -2.19 -13.51 3.24
C LEU A 147 -2.28 -13.09 1.78
N LEU A 148 -1.24 -13.36 0.99
CA LEU A 148 -1.21 -12.99 -0.44
C LEU A 148 -2.33 -13.67 -1.22
N ALA A 149 -2.65 -14.93 -0.92
CA ALA A 149 -3.76 -15.64 -1.52
C ALA A 149 -5.11 -14.99 -1.17
N GLN A 150 -5.34 -14.63 0.09
CA GLN A 150 -6.55 -13.94 0.54
C GLN A 150 -6.69 -12.56 -0.12
N LEU A 151 -5.61 -11.80 -0.20
CA LEU A 151 -5.62 -10.48 -0.85
C LEU A 151 -5.95 -10.57 -2.34
N LYS A 152 -5.51 -11.62 -3.03
CA LYS A 152 -5.87 -11.91 -4.43
C LYS A 152 -7.34 -12.32 -4.59
N GLN A 153 -7.92 -13.02 -3.60
CA GLN A 153 -9.30 -13.51 -3.62
C GLN A 153 -10.35 -12.47 -3.20
N ARG A 154 -9.96 -11.22 -2.96
CA ARG A 154 -10.83 -10.10 -2.58
C ARG A 154 -11.45 -10.27 -1.19
N PRO A 155 -10.79 -9.78 -0.12
CA PRO A 155 -11.34 -9.78 1.24
C PRO A 155 -12.73 -9.14 1.31
N LYS A 156 -13.62 -9.67 2.17
CA LYS A 156 -14.98 -9.14 2.36
C LYS A 156 -14.94 -7.65 2.67
N GLY A 157 -15.73 -6.86 1.93
CA GLY A 157 -15.86 -5.42 2.15
C GLY A 157 -14.76 -4.53 1.55
N PHE A 158 -13.74 -5.12 0.93
CA PHE A 158 -12.74 -4.42 0.15
C PHE A 158 -12.30 -5.29 -1.03
N HIS A 159 -12.44 -4.75 -2.23
CA HIS A 159 -12.08 -5.42 -3.47
C HIS A 159 -10.93 -4.67 -4.15
N PRO A 160 -9.69 -4.83 -3.70
CA PRO A 160 -8.57 -4.21 -4.36
C PRO A 160 -8.45 -4.78 -5.76
N GLN A 161 -8.48 -3.92 -6.77
CA GLN A 161 -8.15 -4.32 -8.13
C GLN A 161 -6.64 -4.40 -8.32
N ASN A 162 -5.89 -3.68 -7.46
CA ASN A 162 -4.44 -3.71 -7.46
C ASN A 162 -3.92 -3.72 -6.02
N ALA A 163 -3.08 -4.68 -5.71
CA ALA A 163 -2.32 -4.71 -4.47
C ALA A 163 -0.85 -4.39 -4.78
N LEU A 164 -0.32 -3.40 -4.08
CA LEU A 164 1.08 -3.02 -4.17
C LEU A 164 1.80 -3.49 -2.91
N LEU A 165 2.87 -4.27 -3.11
CA LEU A 165 3.81 -4.60 -2.06
C LEU A 165 5.02 -3.68 -2.19
N TRP A 166 5.44 -3.11 -1.08
CA TRP A 166 6.66 -2.36 -0.99
C TRP A 166 7.56 -2.93 0.11
N GLY A 167 8.82 -3.12 -0.22
CA GLY A 167 9.82 -3.61 0.73
C GLY A 167 11.22 -3.44 0.24
#